data_76fcd05bd9e9ca94dd4adbf86cb63c69
#
_entry.id   76fcd05bd9e9ca94dd4adbf86cb63c69
#
_cell.length_a   1.000
_cell.length_b   1.000
_cell.length_c   1.000
_cell.angle_alpha   90.00
_cell.angle_beta   90.00
_cell.angle_gamma   90.00
#
_symmetry.space_group_name_H-M   'P 1'
#
loop_
_entity.id
_entity.type
_entity.pdbx_description
1 polymer ?
#
loop_
_entity_poly.entity_id
_entity_poly.type
_entity_poly.pdbx_seq_one_letter_code
_entity_poly.pdbx_strand_id
1 'polypeptide(L)'
;MSAGDRESPVGSLAPAAKQPRDRLHPVELISMAWHAVKAEPVRVIVPALVIFGLDALESTLYTEISVDHLGLESIAGVFLFGASTLGLTFYAGMLERLVGSVERNEPAQPVLVVLRTLPWLRLLAAEAILVVIDAAASLLFLIPGLIVGTLFALVGPLINLLDTSVRDAFRRSLKLVWPHFVLVFCFISLPLAVEHEVVVFVAELIPHEHIWAVFLTTFILGDLFGMALGLMEVTLAERLVTGAQRPGHDVLSTGVELPEL
;
A
#
# COMPACT_ATOMS: atom_id res chain seq x y z
N MET A 1 -71.74 17.67 -6.13
CA MET A 1 -70.68 16.72 -6.54
C MET A 1 -69.42 17.19 -5.87
N SER A 2 -69.07 16.54 -4.76
CA SER A 2 -67.99 16.90 -3.84
C SER A 2 -66.71 16.27 -4.32
N ALA A 3 -65.68 17.09 -4.62
CA ALA A 3 -64.33 16.65 -4.85
C ALA A 3 -63.62 16.48 -3.51
N GLY A 4 -63.34 15.25 -3.16
CA GLY A 4 -62.63 14.92 -1.91
C GLY A 4 -61.13 15.15 -2.09
N ASP A 5 -60.60 16.11 -1.34
CA ASP A 5 -59.18 16.34 -1.13
C ASP A 5 -58.57 15.13 -0.39
N ARG A 6 -57.77 14.35 -1.09
CA ARG A 6 -56.90 13.34 -0.47
C ARG A 6 -55.59 14.02 -0.06
N GLU A 7 -55.55 14.45 1.18
CA GLU A 7 -54.28 14.77 1.83
C GLU A 7 -53.40 13.51 1.88
N SER A 8 -52.31 13.53 1.16
CA SER A 8 -51.23 12.53 1.26
C SER A 8 -50.53 12.73 2.62
N PRO A 9 -50.38 11.69 3.44
CA PRO A 9 -49.64 11.82 4.69
C PRO A 9 -48.18 12.13 4.35
N VAL A 10 -47.74 13.34 4.74
CA VAL A 10 -46.33 13.73 4.79
C VAL A 10 -45.62 12.73 5.67
N GLY A 11 -44.95 11.75 5.04
CA GLY A 11 -44.15 10.78 5.75
C GLY A 11 -43.07 11.49 6.55
N SER A 12 -43.20 11.41 7.87
CA SER A 12 -42.19 11.83 8.83
C SER A 12 -40.87 11.14 8.45
N LEU A 13 -39.96 11.90 7.84
CA LEU A 13 -38.58 11.51 7.66
C LEU A 13 -37.98 11.34 9.07
N ALA A 14 -38.03 10.11 9.58
CA ALA A 14 -37.26 9.76 10.75
C ALA A 14 -35.83 10.21 10.54
N PRO A 15 -35.18 10.91 11.48
CA PRO A 15 -33.82 11.34 11.34
C PRO A 15 -32.96 10.10 11.06
N ALA A 16 -32.26 10.11 9.92
CA ALA A 16 -31.37 9.02 9.54
C ALA A 16 -30.46 8.73 10.73
N ALA A 17 -30.66 7.55 11.33
CA ALA A 17 -29.84 7.11 12.45
C ALA A 17 -28.39 7.26 12.00
N LYS A 18 -27.61 8.07 12.74
CA LYS A 18 -26.17 8.18 12.52
C LYS A 18 -25.62 6.76 12.59
N GLN A 19 -25.39 6.15 11.42
CA GLN A 19 -24.71 4.87 11.38
C GLN A 19 -23.40 5.04 12.14
N PRO A 20 -23.06 4.11 13.05
CA PRO A 20 -21.81 4.17 13.77
C PRO A 20 -20.72 4.29 12.71
N ARG A 21 -19.84 5.29 12.83
CA ARG A 21 -18.62 5.41 12.02
C ARG A 21 -17.99 4.03 12.07
N ASP A 22 -17.92 3.35 10.93
CA ASP A 22 -17.28 2.04 10.84
C ASP A 22 -15.85 2.22 11.40
N ARG A 23 -15.69 1.87 12.67
CA ARG A 23 -14.38 1.91 13.31
C ARG A 23 -13.59 0.80 12.66
N LEU A 24 -12.54 1.18 11.94
CA LEU A 24 -11.58 0.22 11.40
C LEU A 24 -11.00 -0.56 12.58
N HIS A 25 -11.44 -1.79 12.75
CA HIS A 25 -10.93 -2.66 13.80
C HIS A 25 -9.69 -3.39 13.29
N PRO A 26 -8.54 -3.25 13.97
CA PRO A 26 -7.30 -3.93 13.58
C PRO A 26 -7.47 -5.44 13.35
N VAL A 27 -8.29 -6.09 14.17
CA VAL A 27 -8.58 -7.53 14.07
C VAL A 27 -9.27 -7.89 12.76
N GLU A 28 -10.14 -7.03 12.25
CA GLU A 28 -10.79 -7.26 10.94
C GLU A 28 -9.79 -7.19 9.80
N LEU A 29 -8.88 -6.21 9.82
CA LEU A 29 -7.83 -6.08 8.79
C LEU A 29 -6.94 -7.32 8.75
N ILE A 30 -6.48 -7.79 9.91
CA ILE A 30 -5.68 -9.03 10.02
C ILE A 30 -6.48 -10.25 9.53
N SER A 31 -7.76 -10.33 9.90
CA SER A 31 -8.63 -11.42 9.46
C SER A 31 -8.82 -11.44 7.94
N MET A 32 -9.00 -10.27 7.31
CA MET A 32 -9.11 -10.14 5.85
C MET A 32 -7.81 -10.56 5.15
N ALA A 33 -6.67 -10.04 5.60
CA ALA A 33 -5.37 -10.40 5.09
C ALA A 33 -5.17 -11.93 5.16
N TRP A 34 -5.49 -12.53 6.29
CA TRP A 34 -5.40 -13.98 6.49
C TRP A 34 -6.36 -14.79 5.59
N HIS A 35 -7.56 -14.28 5.34
CA HIS A 35 -8.50 -14.89 4.41
C HIS A 35 -7.97 -14.87 2.96
N ALA A 36 -7.37 -13.77 2.52
CA ALA A 36 -6.76 -13.66 1.21
C ALA A 36 -5.62 -14.67 1.01
N VAL A 37 -4.73 -14.82 2.02
CA VAL A 37 -3.66 -15.82 2.00
C VAL A 37 -4.22 -17.23 1.93
N LYS A 38 -5.25 -17.55 2.71
CA LYS A 38 -5.86 -18.89 2.70
C LYS A 38 -6.58 -19.21 1.39
N ALA A 39 -7.22 -18.21 0.77
CA ALA A 39 -7.95 -18.41 -0.46
C ALA A 39 -7.01 -18.72 -1.64
N GLU A 40 -5.87 -18.03 -1.73
CA GLU A 40 -4.97 -18.12 -2.89
C GLU A 40 -3.49 -18.10 -2.46
N PRO A 41 -3.03 -19.09 -1.66
CA PRO A 41 -1.69 -19.05 -1.05
C PRO A 41 -0.56 -19.00 -2.08
N VAL A 42 -0.70 -19.72 -3.18
CA VAL A 42 0.33 -19.76 -4.24
C VAL A 42 0.47 -18.42 -4.93
N ARG A 43 -0.64 -17.68 -5.14
CA ARG A 43 -0.61 -16.36 -5.76
C ARG A 43 -0.05 -15.28 -4.83
N VAL A 44 -0.14 -15.47 -3.53
CA VAL A 44 0.44 -14.53 -2.56
C VAL A 44 1.91 -14.85 -2.33
N ILE A 45 2.24 -16.10 -2.04
CA ILE A 45 3.57 -16.50 -1.57
C ILE A 45 4.60 -16.55 -2.72
N VAL A 46 4.26 -17.16 -3.86
CA VAL A 46 5.25 -17.36 -4.94
C VAL A 46 5.76 -16.04 -5.52
N PRO A 47 4.90 -15.06 -5.88
CA PRO A 47 5.41 -13.76 -6.31
C PRO A 47 6.19 -13.03 -5.21
N ALA A 48 5.76 -13.12 -3.95
CA ALA A 48 6.48 -12.54 -2.82
C ALA A 48 7.91 -13.07 -2.75
N LEU A 49 8.10 -14.40 -2.74
CA LEU A 49 9.41 -15.03 -2.69
C LEU A 49 10.34 -14.57 -3.83
N VAL A 50 9.80 -14.44 -5.04
CA VAL A 50 10.58 -13.98 -6.20
C VAL A 50 10.98 -12.52 -6.05
N ILE A 51 10.03 -11.67 -5.67
CA ILE A 51 10.22 -10.21 -5.66
C ILE A 51 11.10 -9.79 -4.48
N PHE A 52 10.82 -10.29 -3.28
CA PHE A 52 11.66 -10.02 -2.11
C PHE A 52 13.04 -10.67 -2.22
N GLY A 53 13.14 -11.83 -2.93
CA GLY A 53 14.43 -12.41 -3.26
C GLY A 53 15.28 -11.54 -4.20
N LEU A 54 14.65 -10.85 -5.14
CA LEU A 54 15.33 -9.85 -5.98
C LEU A 54 15.74 -8.62 -5.16
N ASP A 55 14.88 -8.17 -4.26
CA ASP A 55 15.15 -7.05 -3.36
C ASP A 55 16.31 -7.35 -2.39
N ALA A 56 16.30 -8.52 -1.77
CA ALA A 56 17.40 -8.98 -0.93
C ALA A 56 18.71 -9.12 -1.69
N LEU A 57 18.67 -9.58 -2.95
CA LEU A 57 19.84 -9.67 -3.81
C LEU A 57 20.37 -8.28 -4.14
N GLU A 58 19.52 -7.33 -4.46
CA GLU A 58 19.88 -5.94 -4.69
C GLU A 58 20.55 -5.34 -3.46
N SER A 59 19.91 -5.42 -2.29
CA SER A 59 20.43 -4.90 -1.02
C SER A 59 21.80 -5.50 -0.68
N THR A 60 21.96 -6.82 -0.90
CA THR A 60 23.23 -7.51 -0.65
C THR A 60 24.33 -7.04 -1.59
N LEU A 61 24.03 -6.85 -2.86
CA LEU A 61 25.01 -6.33 -3.84
C LEU A 61 25.37 -4.87 -3.56
N TYR A 62 24.42 -4.08 -3.09
CA TYR A 62 24.67 -2.66 -2.76
C TYR A 62 25.64 -2.49 -1.61
N THR A 63 25.65 -3.40 -0.64
CA THR A 63 26.60 -3.40 0.48
C THR A 63 28.01 -3.78 0.06
N GLU A 64 28.17 -4.56 -1.01
CA GLU A 64 29.47 -5.03 -1.50
C GLU A 64 30.06 -4.13 -2.61
N ILE A 65 29.22 -3.38 -3.34
CA ILE A 65 29.70 -2.45 -4.37
C ILE A 65 30.32 -1.24 -3.68
N SER A 66 31.61 -1.32 -3.42
CA SER A 66 32.41 -0.17 -3.01
C SER A 66 32.28 0.94 -4.07
N VAL A 67 32.08 2.17 -3.62
CA VAL A 67 31.86 3.38 -4.44
C VAL A 67 32.99 3.62 -5.50
N ASP A 68 34.10 2.90 -5.36
CA ASP A 68 35.28 3.05 -6.22
C ASP A 68 35.20 2.28 -7.56
N HIS A 69 34.21 1.43 -7.76
CA HIS A 69 34.04 0.63 -8.98
C HIS A 69 32.81 1.05 -9.79
N LEU A 70 32.92 2.18 -10.52
CA LEU A 70 32.00 2.56 -11.60
C LEU A 70 32.20 1.63 -12.80
N GLY A 71 31.58 0.46 -12.82
CA GLY A 71 31.71 -0.54 -13.86
C GLY A 71 30.42 -1.32 -14.11
N LEU A 72 30.59 -2.54 -14.62
CA LEU A 72 29.50 -3.47 -14.93
C LEU A 72 28.56 -3.72 -13.71
N GLU A 73 29.13 -3.66 -12.51
CA GLU A 73 28.45 -3.85 -11.24
C GLU A 73 27.40 -2.75 -10.97
N SER A 74 27.72 -1.49 -11.32
CA SER A 74 26.77 -0.37 -11.22
C SER A 74 25.59 -0.53 -12.17
N ILE A 75 25.83 -1.07 -13.37
CA ILE A 75 24.77 -1.34 -14.35
C ILE A 75 23.87 -2.48 -13.85
N ALA A 76 24.45 -3.53 -13.27
CA ALA A 76 23.69 -4.62 -12.67
C ALA A 76 22.83 -4.14 -11.49
N GLY A 77 23.38 -3.28 -10.62
CA GLY A 77 22.66 -2.66 -9.51
C GLY A 77 21.46 -1.84 -9.98
N VAL A 78 21.63 -0.96 -10.97
CA VAL A 78 20.52 -0.18 -11.55
C VAL A 78 19.45 -1.09 -12.17
N PHE A 79 19.88 -2.16 -12.84
CA PHE A 79 18.91 -3.11 -13.42
C PHE A 79 18.14 -3.88 -12.34
N LEU A 80 18.81 -4.33 -11.28
CA LEU A 80 18.16 -5.01 -10.15
C LEU A 80 17.22 -4.08 -9.40
N PHE A 81 17.62 -2.85 -9.12
CA PHE A 81 16.77 -1.82 -8.54
C PHE A 81 15.49 -1.60 -9.36
N GLY A 82 15.65 -1.45 -10.68
CA GLY A 82 14.50 -1.32 -11.57
C GLY A 82 13.60 -2.56 -11.56
N ALA A 83 14.17 -3.77 -11.53
CA ALA A 83 13.44 -5.03 -11.50
C ALA A 83 12.71 -5.22 -10.14
N SER A 84 13.36 -4.89 -9.03
CA SER A 84 12.79 -4.92 -7.68
C SER A 84 11.61 -3.94 -7.57
N THR A 85 11.81 -2.68 -7.94
CA THR A 85 10.75 -1.66 -7.93
C THR A 85 9.54 -2.05 -8.78
N LEU A 86 9.77 -2.54 -10.01
CA LEU A 86 8.71 -3.04 -10.88
C LEU A 86 7.99 -4.24 -10.27
N GLY A 87 8.76 -5.14 -9.66
CA GLY A 87 8.25 -6.31 -8.98
C GLY A 87 7.35 -5.95 -7.80
N LEU A 88 7.79 -5.05 -6.91
CA LEU A 88 7.04 -4.57 -5.76
C LEU A 88 5.74 -3.87 -6.19
N THR A 89 5.81 -2.98 -7.19
CA THR A 89 4.64 -2.32 -7.77
C THR A 89 3.64 -3.33 -8.35
N PHE A 90 4.13 -4.36 -9.03
CA PHE A 90 3.30 -5.44 -9.54
C PHE A 90 2.65 -6.23 -8.42
N TYR A 91 3.42 -6.60 -7.40
CA TYR A 91 2.96 -7.40 -6.27
C TYR A 91 1.87 -6.66 -5.49
N ALA A 92 2.08 -5.40 -5.16
CA ALA A 92 1.08 -4.56 -4.51
C ALA A 92 -0.22 -4.50 -5.33
N GLY A 93 -0.13 -4.17 -6.61
CA GLY A 93 -1.31 -4.11 -7.49
C GLY A 93 -2.02 -5.46 -7.69
N MET A 94 -1.29 -6.56 -7.65
CA MET A 94 -1.86 -7.91 -7.67
C MET A 94 -2.60 -8.22 -6.38
N LEU A 95 -2.00 -7.92 -5.22
CA LEU A 95 -2.63 -8.11 -3.91
C LEU A 95 -3.92 -7.30 -3.77
N GLU A 96 -3.93 -6.04 -4.21
CA GLU A 96 -5.12 -5.19 -4.20
C GLU A 96 -6.30 -5.83 -4.93
N ARG A 97 -6.04 -6.35 -6.13
CA ARG A 97 -7.07 -7.03 -6.92
C ARG A 97 -7.49 -8.36 -6.30
N LEU A 98 -6.55 -9.08 -5.71
CA LEU A 98 -6.82 -10.34 -5.03
C LEU A 98 -7.71 -10.12 -3.80
N VAL A 99 -7.34 -9.20 -2.92
CA VAL A 99 -8.14 -8.87 -1.73
C VAL A 99 -9.53 -8.40 -2.12
N GLY A 100 -9.64 -7.50 -3.10
CA GLY A 100 -10.93 -7.04 -3.61
C GLY A 100 -11.76 -8.17 -4.23
N SER A 101 -11.17 -9.14 -4.93
CA SER A 101 -11.90 -10.29 -5.47
C SER A 101 -12.40 -11.23 -4.36
N VAL A 102 -11.58 -11.49 -3.35
CA VAL A 102 -11.96 -12.31 -2.18
C VAL A 102 -13.12 -11.68 -1.42
N GLU A 103 -13.09 -10.36 -1.20
CA GLU A 103 -14.21 -9.66 -0.54
C GLU A 103 -15.52 -9.72 -1.32
N ARG A 104 -15.45 -9.65 -2.64
CA ARG A 104 -16.63 -9.73 -3.53
C ARG A 104 -17.06 -11.16 -3.84
N ASN A 105 -16.37 -12.17 -3.30
CA ASN A 105 -16.53 -13.58 -3.66
C ASN A 105 -16.43 -13.82 -5.18
N GLU A 106 -15.56 -13.08 -5.85
CA GLU A 106 -15.28 -13.23 -7.27
C GLU A 106 -14.05 -14.12 -7.49
N PRO A 107 -13.95 -14.83 -8.61
CA PRO A 107 -12.75 -15.58 -8.94
C PRO A 107 -11.56 -14.63 -9.12
N ALA A 108 -10.44 -14.95 -8.49
CA ALA A 108 -9.23 -14.16 -8.61
C ALA A 108 -8.73 -14.13 -10.06
N GLN A 109 -8.37 -12.95 -10.56
CA GLN A 109 -7.88 -12.77 -11.93
C GLN A 109 -6.55 -13.50 -12.15
N PRO A 110 -6.34 -14.08 -13.35
CA PRO A 110 -5.05 -14.66 -13.71
C PRO A 110 -3.91 -13.63 -13.62
N VAL A 111 -2.74 -14.03 -13.12
CA VAL A 111 -1.56 -13.17 -12.95
C VAL A 111 -1.20 -12.39 -14.23
N LEU A 112 -1.22 -13.06 -15.39
CA LEU A 112 -0.94 -12.42 -16.69
C LEU A 112 -1.97 -11.35 -17.08
N VAL A 113 -3.23 -11.51 -16.67
CA VAL A 113 -4.27 -10.49 -16.91
C VAL A 113 -3.98 -9.28 -16.03
N VAL A 114 -3.68 -9.49 -14.77
CA VAL A 114 -3.27 -8.41 -13.84
C VAL A 114 -2.07 -7.66 -14.40
N LEU A 115 -1.01 -8.37 -14.79
CA LEU A 115 0.20 -7.78 -15.34
C LEU A 115 -0.07 -6.85 -16.54
N ARG A 116 -1.00 -7.26 -17.43
CA ARG A 116 -1.33 -6.49 -18.65
C ARG A 116 -2.28 -5.32 -18.41
N THR A 117 -3.07 -5.40 -17.35
CA THR A 117 -4.13 -4.41 -17.08
C THR A 117 -3.77 -3.40 -16.00
N LEU A 118 -2.60 -3.55 -15.35
CA LEU A 118 -2.09 -2.53 -14.43
C LEU A 118 -1.78 -1.23 -15.16
N PRO A 119 -2.11 -0.07 -14.57
CA PRO A 119 -1.81 1.24 -15.15
C PRO A 119 -0.34 1.64 -14.88
N TRP A 120 0.61 0.88 -15.42
CA TRP A 120 2.05 0.95 -15.15
C TRP A 120 2.62 2.36 -15.17
N LEU A 121 2.34 3.13 -16.21
CA LEU A 121 2.89 4.49 -16.34
C LEU A 121 2.46 5.41 -15.20
N ARG A 122 1.23 5.26 -14.72
CA ARG A 122 0.73 6.08 -13.61
C ARG A 122 1.32 5.61 -12.27
N LEU A 123 1.41 4.30 -12.08
CA LEU A 123 2.00 3.73 -10.86
C LEU A 123 3.48 4.10 -10.75
N LEU A 124 4.25 3.90 -11.81
CA LEU A 124 5.68 4.27 -11.83
C LEU A 124 5.90 5.79 -11.70
N ALA A 125 5.03 6.60 -12.31
CA ALA A 125 5.12 8.06 -12.14
C ALA A 125 4.80 8.48 -10.69
N ALA A 126 3.82 7.84 -10.06
CA ALA A 126 3.49 8.07 -8.66
C ALA A 126 4.65 7.65 -7.74
N GLU A 127 5.21 6.46 -7.98
CA GLU A 127 6.35 5.93 -7.24
C GLU A 127 7.58 6.83 -7.35
N ALA A 128 7.92 7.27 -8.56
CA ALA A 128 9.03 8.20 -8.78
C ALA A 128 8.83 9.53 -8.03
N ILE A 129 7.60 10.05 -7.97
CA ILE A 129 7.28 11.26 -7.20
C ILE A 129 7.42 10.97 -5.70
N LEU A 130 6.93 9.84 -5.22
CA LEU A 130 7.01 9.44 -3.81
C LEU A 130 8.47 9.28 -3.36
N VAL A 131 9.30 8.60 -4.15
CA VAL A 131 10.73 8.45 -3.87
C VAL A 131 11.43 9.81 -3.74
N VAL A 132 11.14 10.76 -4.63
CA VAL A 132 11.72 12.10 -4.57
C VAL A 132 11.26 12.87 -3.32
N ILE A 133 9.95 12.80 -3.01
CA ILE A 133 9.39 13.49 -1.84
C ILE A 133 9.91 12.87 -0.54
N ASP A 134 9.95 11.53 -0.47
CA ASP A 134 10.42 10.80 0.68
C ASP A 134 11.92 11.02 0.92
N ALA A 135 12.73 10.96 -0.12
CA ALA A 135 14.15 11.28 -0.05
C ALA A 135 14.38 12.72 0.45
N ALA A 136 13.62 13.69 -0.08
CA ALA A 136 13.70 15.08 0.37
C ALA A 136 13.27 15.26 1.84
N ALA A 137 12.25 14.54 2.28
CA ALA A 137 11.77 14.58 3.66
C ALA A 137 12.76 13.88 4.60
N SER A 138 13.32 12.76 4.20
CA SER A 138 14.29 11.96 4.98
C SER A 138 15.64 12.67 5.14
N LEU A 139 16.01 13.53 4.17
CA LEU A 139 17.18 14.42 4.32
C LEU A 139 17.04 15.40 5.50
N LEU A 140 15.83 15.71 5.92
CA LEU A 140 15.59 16.56 7.10
C LEU A 140 15.70 15.73 8.38
N PHE A 141 15.00 14.61 8.46
CA PHE A 141 15.04 13.61 9.54
C PHE A 141 14.16 12.42 9.15
N LEU A 142 14.39 11.25 9.76
CA LEU A 142 13.58 10.03 9.55
C LEU A 142 12.06 10.27 9.78
N ILE A 143 11.71 11.02 10.82
CA ILE A 143 10.31 11.27 11.21
C ILE A 143 9.49 11.98 10.10
N PRO A 144 9.96 13.07 9.45
CA PRO A 144 9.27 13.67 8.33
C PRO A 144 9.05 12.70 7.15
N GLY A 145 10.01 11.84 6.83
CA GLY A 145 9.86 10.81 5.79
C GLY A 145 8.71 9.84 6.13
N LEU A 146 8.69 9.32 7.34
CA LEU A 146 7.60 8.44 7.80
C LEU A 146 6.22 9.11 7.78
N ILE A 147 6.14 10.40 8.13
CA ILE A 147 4.89 11.16 8.05
C ILE A 147 4.43 11.27 6.60
N VAL A 148 5.33 11.62 5.70
CA VAL A 148 5.04 11.77 4.26
C VAL A 148 4.64 10.41 3.66
N GLY A 149 5.40 9.35 3.90
CA GLY A 149 5.07 8.00 3.48
C GLY A 149 3.68 7.56 3.96
N THR A 150 3.36 7.84 5.23
CA THR A 150 2.03 7.57 5.79
C THR A 150 0.91 8.31 5.04
N LEU A 151 1.07 9.60 4.79
CA LEU A 151 0.04 10.43 4.14
C LEU A 151 -0.25 9.99 2.71
N PHE A 152 0.73 9.43 2.04
CA PHE A 152 0.64 9.02 0.65
C PHE A 152 0.60 7.50 0.43
N ALA A 153 0.49 6.72 1.49
CA ALA A 153 0.43 5.26 1.43
C ALA A 153 -0.69 4.71 0.52
N LEU A 154 -1.80 5.46 0.35
CA LEU A 154 -2.91 5.03 -0.48
C LEU A 154 -2.81 5.47 -1.96
N VAL A 155 -1.72 6.10 -2.40
CA VAL A 155 -1.61 6.62 -3.78
C VAL A 155 -1.64 5.48 -4.80
N GLY A 156 -0.86 4.42 -4.59
CA GLY A 156 -0.85 3.22 -5.43
C GLY A 156 -2.23 2.56 -5.52
N PRO A 157 -2.83 2.17 -4.38
CA PRO A 157 -4.18 1.63 -4.33
C PRO A 157 -5.25 2.50 -5.03
N LEU A 158 -5.21 3.81 -4.85
CA LEU A 158 -6.17 4.72 -5.50
C LEU A 158 -6.03 4.74 -7.03
N ILE A 159 -4.80 4.65 -7.54
CA ILE A 159 -4.57 4.56 -8.99
C ILE A 159 -5.08 3.23 -9.54
N ASN A 160 -4.77 2.12 -8.86
CA ASN A 160 -5.09 0.79 -9.34
C ASN A 160 -6.57 0.42 -9.19
N LEU A 161 -7.19 0.73 -8.05
CA LEU A 161 -8.58 0.36 -7.75
C LEU A 161 -9.60 1.32 -8.38
N LEU A 162 -9.28 2.62 -8.44
CA LEU A 162 -10.21 3.66 -8.91
C LEU A 162 -9.84 4.25 -10.27
N ASP A 163 -8.78 3.77 -10.91
CA ASP A 163 -8.26 4.29 -12.19
C ASP A 163 -8.08 5.83 -12.20
N THR A 164 -7.67 6.39 -11.05
CA THR A 164 -7.52 7.84 -10.87
C THR A 164 -6.25 8.36 -11.53
N SER A 165 -6.22 9.66 -11.81
CA SER A 165 -4.99 10.34 -12.22
C SER A 165 -4.00 10.40 -11.04
N VAL A 166 -2.70 10.46 -11.32
CA VAL A 166 -1.64 10.59 -10.28
C VAL A 166 -1.94 11.75 -9.33
N ARG A 167 -2.24 12.93 -9.87
CA ARG A 167 -2.55 14.12 -9.07
C ARG A 167 -3.75 13.93 -8.16
N ASP A 168 -4.81 13.31 -8.67
CA ASP A 168 -6.02 13.06 -7.87
C ASP A 168 -5.79 11.99 -6.82
N ALA A 169 -4.96 10.98 -7.12
CA ALA A 169 -4.56 9.97 -6.15
C ALA A 169 -3.85 10.59 -4.95
N PHE A 170 -2.87 11.48 -5.16
CA PHE A 170 -2.20 12.22 -4.08
C PHE A 170 -3.19 13.03 -3.22
N ARG A 171 -4.09 13.79 -3.87
CA ARG A 171 -5.10 14.57 -3.15
C ARG A 171 -6.08 13.72 -2.36
N ARG A 172 -6.50 12.60 -2.93
CA ARG A 172 -7.43 11.67 -2.28
C ARG A 172 -6.75 10.90 -1.16
N SER A 173 -5.51 10.44 -1.34
CA SER A 173 -4.73 9.80 -0.28
C SER A 173 -4.65 10.70 0.94
N LEU A 174 -4.24 11.95 0.78
CA LEU A 174 -4.17 12.92 1.87
C LEU A 174 -5.52 13.08 2.60
N LYS A 175 -6.63 13.19 1.86
CA LYS A 175 -7.97 13.34 2.45
C LYS A 175 -8.44 12.09 3.19
N LEU A 176 -8.12 10.90 2.68
CA LEU A 176 -8.53 9.63 3.28
C LEU A 176 -7.67 9.27 4.48
N VAL A 177 -6.37 9.50 4.40
CA VAL A 177 -5.41 9.13 5.46
C VAL A 177 -5.47 10.12 6.62
N TRP A 178 -5.61 11.41 6.38
CA TRP A 178 -5.57 12.42 7.44
C TRP A 178 -6.48 12.12 8.65
N PRO A 179 -7.76 11.75 8.48
CA PRO A 179 -8.64 11.41 9.60
C PRO A 179 -8.24 10.12 10.33
N HIS A 180 -7.47 9.25 9.67
CA HIS A 180 -7.05 7.94 10.16
C HIS A 180 -5.54 7.84 10.32
N PHE A 181 -4.84 8.99 10.34
CA PHE A 181 -3.37 9.07 10.30
C PHE A 181 -2.68 8.12 11.29
N VAL A 182 -3.08 8.17 12.55
CA VAL A 182 -2.46 7.33 13.60
C VAL A 182 -2.61 5.85 13.29
N LEU A 183 -3.77 5.44 12.78
CA LEU A 183 -4.00 4.04 12.42
C LEU A 183 -3.12 3.64 11.24
N VAL A 184 -3.10 4.41 10.16
CA VAL A 184 -2.27 4.15 8.98
C VAL A 184 -0.78 4.15 9.36
N PHE A 185 -0.35 5.11 10.16
CA PHE A 185 1.01 5.20 10.67
C PHE A 185 1.43 3.94 11.44
N CYS A 186 0.60 3.50 12.40
CA CYS A 186 0.89 2.32 13.22
C CYS A 186 0.84 1.00 12.44
N PHE A 187 0.07 0.93 11.36
CA PHE A 187 -0.10 -0.31 10.59
C PHE A 187 0.81 -0.43 9.38
N ILE A 188 1.26 0.68 8.81
CA ILE A 188 2.10 0.69 7.60
C ILE A 188 3.49 1.22 7.94
N SER A 189 3.60 2.50 8.31
CA SER A 189 4.89 3.18 8.37
C SER A 189 5.75 2.75 9.55
N LEU A 190 5.14 2.54 10.72
CA LEU A 190 5.91 2.11 11.90
C LEU A 190 6.45 0.68 11.75
N PRO A 191 5.67 -0.32 11.31
CA PRO A 191 6.21 -1.65 11.06
C PRO A 191 7.29 -1.67 9.98
N LEU A 192 7.14 -0.91 8.90
CA LEU A 192 8.15 -0.78 7.84
C LEU A 192 9.46 -0.19 8.38
N ALA A 193 9.38 0.86 9.20
CA ALA A 193 10.56 1.43 9.85
C ALA A 193 11.24 0.45 10.79
N VAL A 194 10.45 -0.31 11.58
CA VAL A 194 10.99 -1.33 12.50
C VAL A 194 11.64 -2.46 11.72
N GLU A 195 11.03 -2.92 10.64
CA GLU A 195 11.58 -3.94 9.75
C GLU A 195 12.93 -3.49 9.20
N HIS A 196 13.00 -2.29 8.63
CA HIS A 196 14.23 -1.71 8.10
C HIS A 196 15.36 -1.68 9.16
N GLU A 197 15.08 -1.15 10.34
CA GLU A 197 16.05 -1.06 11.44
C GLU A 197 16.49 -2.46 11.91
N VAL A 198 15.59 -3.42 11.99
CA VAL A 198 15.92 -4.81 12.37
C VAL A 198 16.81 -5.46 11.32
N VAL A 199 16.52 -5.29 10.02
CA VAL A 199 17.32 -5.83 8.93
C VAL A 199 18.73 -5.23 8.97
N VAL A 200 18.85 -3.90 9.09
CA VAL A 200 20.15 -3.22 9.19
C VAL A 200 20.94 -3.70 10.41
N PHE A 201 20.30 -3.74 11.58
CA PHE A 201 20.95 -4.19 12.82
C PHE A 201 21.45 -5.64 12.71
N VAL A 202 20.64 -6.53 12.16
CA VAL A 202 21.04 -7.94 12.01
C VAL A 202 22.14 -8.08 10.96
N ALA A 203 22.10 -7.32 9.85
CA ALA A 203 23.14 -7.32 8.84
C ALA A 203 24.50 -6.86 9.40
N GLU A 204 24.49 -5.85 10.29
CA GLU A 204 25.72 -5.38 10.97
C GLU A 204 26.33 -6.41 11.94
N LEU A 205 25.49 -7.30 12.50
CA LEU A 205 25.98 -8.37 13.40
C LEU A 205 26.63 -9.54 12.65
N ILE A 206 26.38 -9.68 11.35
CA ILE A 206 26.91 -10.76 10.53
C ILE A 206 28.27 -10.32 9.98
N PRO A 207 29.35 -11.12 10.19
CA PRO A 207 30.65 -10.81 9.60
C PRO A 207 30.55 -10.71 8.06
N HIS A 208 31.15 -9.69 7.48
CA HIS A 208 31.14 -9.43 6.03
C HIS A 208 31.64 -10.61 5.17
N GLU A 209 32.39 -11.54 5.78
CA GLU A 209 32.82 -12.79 5.12
C GLU A 209 31.66 -13.72 4.76
N HIS A 210 30.47 -13.51 5.35
CA HIS A 210 29.30 -14.38 5.19
C HIS A 210 28.16 -13.70 4.41
N ILE A 211 28.45 -13.22 3.21
CA ILE A 211 27.49 -12.55 2.33
C ILE A 211 26.17 -13.34 2.15
N TRP A 212 26.26 -14.69 2.06
CA TRP A 212 25.06 -15.53 1.96
C TRP A 212 24.20 -15.54 3.22
N ALA A 213 24.82 -15.34 4.39
CA ALA A 213 24.06 -15.23 5.63
C ALA A 213 23.34 -13.89 5.70
N VAL A 214 23.96 -12.80 5.25
CA VAL A 214 23.32 -11.49 5.12
C VAL A 214 22.12 -11.61 4.16
N PHE A 215 22.35 -12.15 2.96
CA PHE A 215 21.29 -12.37 1.98
C PHE A 215 20.12 -13.17 2.53
N LEU A 216 20.38 -14.34 3.13
CA LEU A 216 19.32 -15.19 3.68
C LEU A 216 18.56 -14.52 4.81
N THR A 217 19.25 -13.74 5.64
CA THR A 217 18.60 -13.01 6.74
C THR A 217 17.71 -11.90 6.21
N THR A 218 18.21 -11.09 5.29
CA THR A 218 17.44 -10.02 4.63
C THR A 218 16.24 -10.60 3.89
N PHE A 219 16.45 -11.69 3.15
CA PHE A 219 15.40 -12.40 2.43
C PHE A 219 14.30 -12.92 3.35
N ILE A 220 14.66 -13.64 4.44
CA ILE A 220 13.67 -14.22 5.36
C ILE A 220 12.90 -13.12 6.10
N LEU A 221 13.60 -12.10 6.61
CA LEU A 221 12.96 -10.98 7.31
C LEU A 221 12.13 -10.14 6.33
N GLY A 222 12.66 -9.79 5.17
CA GLY A 222 11.94 -9.07 4.13
C GLY A 222 10.69 -9.81 3.66
N ASP A 223 10.79 -11.13 3.38
CA ASP A 223 9.63 -11.93 2.95
C ASP A 223 8.54 -12.01 4.02
N LEU A 224 8.90 -12.31 5.26
CA LEU A 224 7.91 -12.47 6.33
C LEU A 224 7.21 -11.15 6.67
N PHE A 225 8.00 -10.08 6.85
CA PHE A 225 7.45 -8.79 7.20
C PHE A 225 6.85 -8.07 5.99
N GLY A 226 7.56 -8.04 4.87
CA GLY A 226 7.10 -7.37 3.64
C GLY A 226 5.79 -7.93 3.11
N MET A 227 5.62 -9.27 3.10
CA MET A 227 4.37 -9.91 2.71
C MET A 227 3.23 -9.54 3.69
N ALA A 228 3.49 -9.59 4.99
CA ALA A 228 2.49 -9.25 6.00
C ALA A 228 2.10 -7.77 5.92
N LEU A 229 3.07 -6.88 5.76
CA LEU A 229 2.84 -5.44 5.61
C LEU A 229 2.08 -5.11 4.33
N GLY A 230 2.49 -5.68 3.19
CA GLY A 230 1.80 -5.48 1.91
C GLY A 230 0.34 -5.93 1.96
N LEU A 231 0.05 -7.06 2.60
CA LEU A 231 -1.33 -7.52 2.80
C LEU A 231 -2.12 -6.58 3.72
N MET A 232 -1.50 -6.06 4.78
CA MET A 232 -2.16 -5.13 5.70
C MET A 232 -2.41 -3.77 5.04
N GLU A 233 -1.46 -3.27 4.26
CA GLU A 233 -1.60 -2.05 3.48
C GLU A 233 -2.78 -2.16 2.51
N VAL A 234 -2.81 -3.24 1.74
CA VAL A 234 -3.87 -3.48 0.74
C VAL A 234 -5.23 -3.63 1.40
N THR A 235 -5.35 -4.39 2.50
CA THR A 235 -6.63 -4.55 3.20
C THR A 235 -7.11 -3.23 3.80
N LEU A 236 -6.21 -2.43 4.34
CA LEU A 236 -6.52 -1.09 4.85
C LEU A 236 -6.96 -0.16 3.72
N ALA A 237 -6.24 -0.18 2.59
CA ALA A 237 -6.57 0.61 1.41
C ALA A 237 -7.96 0.26 0.86
N GLU A 238 -8.25 -1.03 0.69
CA GLU A 238 -9.56 -1.50 0.21
C GLU A 238 -10.69 -1.00 1.13
N ARG A 239 -10.53 -1.11 2.44
CA ARG A 239 -11.52 -0.63 3.42
C ARG A 239 -11.71 0.89 3.40
N LEU A 240 -10.64 1.65 3.31
CA LEU A 240 -10.73 3.11 3.26
C LEU A 240 -11.36 3.59 1.94
N VAL A 241 -10.98 2.97 0.83
CA VAL A 241 -11.50 3.32 -0.51
C VAL A 241 -12.96 2.91 -0.67
N THR A 242 -13.32 1.67 -0.31
CA THR A 242 -14.70 1.18 -0.40
C THR A 242 -15.62 1.83 0.61
N GLY A 243 -15.13 2.12 1.82
CA GLY A 243 -15.87 2.89 2.83
C GLY A 243 -16.22 4.29 2.35
N ALA A 244 -15.32 4.95 1.63
CA ALA A 244 -15.53 6.28 1.06
C ALA A 244 -16.52 6.32 -0.12
N GLN A 245 -16.77 5.18 -0.78
CA GLN A 245 -17.70 5.06 -1.90
C GLN A 245 -19.13 4.71 -1.52
N ARG A 246 -19.40 4.36 -0.25
CA ARG A 246 -20.76 4.02 0.19
C ARG A 246 -21.70 5.24 0.07
N PRO A 247 -22.92 5.06 -0.53
CA PRO A 247 -23.91 6.14 -0.62
C PRO A 247 -24.25 6.68 0.76
N GLY A 248 -24.05 7.98 0.97
CA GLY A 248 -24.23 8.66 2.27
C GLY A 248 -22.91 9.01 3.00
N HIS A 249 -21.77 8.52 2.55
CA HIS A 249 -20.44 8.90 2.99
C HIS A 249 -19.68 9.59 1.85
N ASP A 250 -20.27 10.64 1.28
CA ASP A 250 -19.61 11.45 0.25
C ASP A 250 -18.52 12.33 0.88
N VAL A 251 -17.55 11.71 1.56
CA VAL A 251 -16.36 12.40 2.12
C VAL A 251 -15.57 13.09 1.00
N LEU A 252 -15.76 12.64 -0.26
CA LEU A 252 -15.12 13.20 -1.43
C LEU A 252 -15.85 14.45 -1.96
N SER A 253 -17.14 14.61 -1.65
CA SER A 253 -17.96 15.76 -2.05
C SER A 253 -18.14 16.80 -0.94
N THR A 254 -18.05 16.41 0.33
CA THR A 254 -18.00 17.38 1.42
C THR A 254 -16.64 18.06 1.33
N GLY A 255 -16.67 19.32 0.87
CA GLY A 255 -15.52 20.20 0.89
C GLY A 255 -15.02 20.39 2.32
N VAL A 256 -14.23 19.42 2.80
CA VAL A 256 -13.35 19.68 3.93
C VAL A 256 -12.34 20.68 3.41
N GLU A 257 -12.62 21.96 3.65
CA GLU A 257 -11.65 23.02 3.48
C GLU A 257 -10.42 22.60 4.29
N LEU A 258 -9.36 22.21 3.57
CA LEU A 258 -8.07 22.06 4.21
C LEU A 258 -7.73 23.44 4.81
N PRO A 259 -7.24 23.50 6.05
CA PRO A 259 -6.73 24.76 6.57
C PRO A 259 -5.72 25.29 5.54
N GLU A 260 -5.94 26.52 5.10
CA GLU A 260 -5.02 27.21 4.22
C GLU A 260 -3.64 27.22 4.91
N LEU A 261 -2.70 26.46 4.37
CA LEU A 261 -1.30 26.45 4.78
C LEU A 261 -0.56 27.56 4.04
#